data_d82bade8d64602e2558cb66b97a05e83
#
_entry.id   d82bade8d64602e2558cb66b97a05e83
#
_cell.length_a   1.000
_cell.length_b   1.000
_cell.length_c   1.000
_cell.angle_alpha   90.00
_cell.angle_beta   90.00
_cell.angle_gamma   90.00
#
_symmetry.space_group_name_H-M   'P 1'
#
loop_
_entity.id
_entity.type
_entity.pdbx_description
1 polymer ?
#
loop_
_entity_poly.entity_id
_entity_poly.type
_entity_poly.pdbx_seq_one_letter_code
_entity_poly.pdbx_strand_id
1 'polypeptide(L)'
;MSNIKNLKYSEILKINTKLGSDINSNSYNISILSNITINQIKEILEYVLRNENINANVRIGDYDNIVQDSIKYENSNIVIIFWELCNIIGGLQYKIELFDNDQFNAIFEKIKSEIDLVLKNLNKTSLVLFNKFTSMPFSSLNLRKSNFEKFADQLNKYLEDKTKANVKLIDLEKVIASVGVEKSLDLRFYYSSKALYTIEFFKTYAEYIKPFIMSANGKSKKALIFDCDNTLWMGILGEDGFRKIKMSPRTKNGSIFSEIQSIALALNKQGVLIGLCSKNNPKDIDEVINSHPDMKLRGEHIIINKSNWTDKVTNLRQIAKELNIGLDSLVFIDDSSFEVNLIKEQLPEITVLQVPERLHEYPKMLRENIGLFYNLSFTKEDKKKIKMYKQQIYRESAEKRFSAIEEYLASLELKLTIFEDDESIIPRISQMSQKTNQFNLTTKRYTEGDIRNFVTADDSKVFSFSVSDKFGDSGITGLCIINFDKKNQTANIDTFLMSCRIIGRNIEYAFMDYLINLITNNGIKRVTAKYIKTHKNEQVKDFYDKCSFLLIKSDNGIRDYELFVDEYKPKKIKYIEVNNGK
;
A
#
# COMPACT_ATOMS: atom_id res chain seq x y z
N MET A 1 1.95 21.54 1.23
CA MET A 1 0.53 21.20 1.50
C MET A 1 0.20 21.64 2.91
N SER A 2 -0.90 22.35 3.13
CA SER A 2 -1.32 22.76 4.47
C SER A 2 -1.73 21.53 5.29
N ASN A 3 -1.23 21.45 6.52
CA ASN A 3 -1.64 20.38 7.44
C ASN A 3 -3.14 20.55 7.72
N ILE A 4 -3.96 19.51 7.46
CA ILE A 4 -5.43 19.55 7.64
C ILE A 4 -5.82 20.00 9.05
N LYS A 5 -4.98 19.74 10.06
CA LYS A 5 -5.23 20.14 11.45
C LYS A 5 -5.41 21.66 11.59
N ASN A 6 -4.75 22.44 10.73
CA ASN A 6 -4.78 23.92 10.77
C ASN A 6 -5.92 24.54 9.96
N LEU A 7 -6.64 23.76 9.13
CA LEU A 7 -7.72 24.26 8.28
C LEU A 7 -9.04 24.28 9.04
N LYS A 8 -9.85 25.32 8.81
CA LYS A 8 -11.25 25.32 9.26
C LYS A 8 -12.07 24.38 8.36
N TYR A 9 -13.15 23.83 8.89
CA TYR A 9 -14.04 22.93 8.12
C TYR A 9 -14.56 23.59 6.84
N SER A 10 -14.93 24.86 6.89
CA SER A 10 -15.37 25.64 5.73
C SER A 10 -14.30 25.77 4.63
N GLU A 11 -13.02 25.80 5.00
CA GLU A 11 -11.91 25.84 4.06
C GLU A 11 -11.73 24.45 3.41
N ILE A 12 -11.85 23.37 4.21
CA ILE A 12 -11.82 22.00 3.71
C ILE A 12 -12.90 21.80 2.64
N LEU A 13 -14.14 22.23 2.90
CA LEU A 13 -15.26 22.14 1.92
C LEU A 13 -14.91 22.81 0.59
N LYS A 14 -14.42 24.05 0.63
CA LYS A 14 -14.05 24.82 -0.57
C LYS A 14 -12.97 24.14 -1.39
N ILE A 15 -11.91 23.69 -0.71
CA ILE A 15 -10.78 23.03 -1.37
C ILE A 15 -11.20 21.66 -1.91
N ASN A 16 -11.99 20.89 -1.14
CA ASN A 16 -12.48 19.57 -1.56
C ASN A 16 -13.31 19.64 -2.85
N THR A 17 -14.19 20.64 -2.97
CA THR A 17 -14.98 20.86 -4.18
C THR A 17 -14.08 21.12 -5.40
N LYS A 18 -13.06 21.99 -5.25
CA LYS A 18 -12.10 22.27 -6.32
C LYS A 18 -11.32 21.03 -6.73
N LEU A 19 -10.77 20.29 -5.76
CA LEU A 19 -10.01 19.07 -6.03
C LEU A 19 -10.87 18.01 -6.74
N GLY A 20 -12.17 17.93 -6.41
CA GLY A 20 -13.10 16.99 -7.05
C GLY A 20 -13.34 17.29 -8.53
N SER A 21 -13.27 18.56 -8.95
CA SER A 21 -13.40 18.96 -10.37
C SER A 21 -12.12 18.72 -11.18
N ASP A 22 -10.96 18.73 -10.52
CA ASP A 22 -9.65 18.67 -11.18
C ASP A 22 -9.15 17.22 -11.42
N ILE A 23 -9.73 16.22 -10.73
CA ILE A 23 -9.28 14.83 -10.81
C ILE A 23 -10.08 14.05 -11.86
N ASN A 24 -9.47 13.81 -13.02
CA ASN A 24 -10.03 13.03 -14.13
C ASN A 24 -9.67 11.52 -14.00
N SER A 25 -9.99 10.87 -12.89
CA SER A 25 -9.80 9.44 -12.71
C SER A 25 -11.11 8.76 -12.31
N ASN A 26 -11.17 7.42 -12.48
CA ASN A 26 -12.33 6.64 -12.04
C ASN A 26 -12.62 6.90 -10.56
N SER A 27 -13.90 6.99 -10.23
CA SER A 27 -14.37 7.19 -8.86
C SER A 27 -13.96 6.02 -7.96
N TYR A 28 -13.37 6.32 -6.81
CA TYR A 28 -13.00 5.36 -5.77
C TYR A 28 -14.05 5.41 -4.66
N ASN A 29 -14.94 4.42 -4.65
CA ASN A 29 -16.12 4.40 -3.80
C ASN A 29 -15.77 3.91 -2.38
N ILE A 30 -16.06 4.74 -1.38
CA ILE A 30 -15.87 4.43 0.04
C ILE A 30 -17.23 4.57 0.72
N SER A 31 -17.69 3.52 1.40
CA SER A 31 -18.94 3.57 2.16
C SER A 31 -18.65 3.51 3.66
N ILE A 32 -19.32 4.34 4.44
CA ILE A 32 -19.19 4.38 5.90
C ILE A 32 -20.53 4.00 6.52
N LEU A 33 -20.55 2.90 7.24
CA LEU A 33 -21.72 2.36 7.93
C LEU A 33 -21.61 2.69 9.40
N SER A 34 -22.62 3.34 9.98
CA SER A 34 -22.55 3.86 11.34
C SER A 34 -23.87 3.78 12.09
N ASN A 35 -23.79 3.57 13.40
CA ASN A 35 -24.93 3.69 14.32
C ASN A 35 -24.97 5.05 15.05
N ILE A 36 -24.12 6.00 14.66
CA ILE A 36 -24.15 7.39 15.14
C ILE A 36 -24.09 8.36 13.98
N THR A 37 -24.38 9.63 14.20
CA THR A 37 -24.31 10.69 13.19
C THR A 37 -22.86 11.11 12.96
N ILE A 38 -22.35 10.97 11.73
CA ILE A 38 -20.95 11.21 11.35
C ILE A 38 -20.80 12.01 10.05
N ASN A 39 -21.79 12.79 9.66
CA ASN A 39 -21.86 13.41 8.32
C ASN A 39 -20.59 14.19 7.91
N GLN A 40 -19.95 14.88 8.86
CA GLN A 40 -18.78 15.72 8.57
C GLN A 40 -17.53 14.94 8.14
N ILE A 41 -17.47 13.64 8.41
CA ILE A 41 -16.32 12.81 7.99
C ILE A 41 -16.22 12.69 6.47
N LYS A 42 -17.35 12.78 5.75
CA LYS A 42 -17.41 12.60 4.31
C LYS A 42 -16.44 13.55 3.60
N GLU A 43 -16.65 14.85 3.73
CA GLU A 43 -15.87 15.85 3.03
C GLU A 43 -14.41 15.89 3.54
N ILE A 44 -14.20 15.60 4.81
CA ILE A 44 -12.85 15.53 5.41
C ILE A 44 -12.06 14.38 4.79
N LEU A 45 -12.67 13.20 4.68
CA LEU A 45 -12.01 12.03 4.11
C LEU A 45 -11.79 12.19 2.60
N GLU A 46 -12.78 12.71 1.87
CA GLU A 46 -12.62 13.05 0.45
C GLU A 46 -11.47 14.03 0.24
N TYR A 47 -11.39 15.10 1.03
CA TYR A 47 -10.31 16.08 0.96
C TYR A 47 -8.94 15.42 1.16
N VAL A 48 -8.79 14.62 2.22
CA VAL A 48 -7.53 13.93 2.56
C VAL A 48 -7.07 13.03 1.42
N LEU A 49 -7.99 12.31 0.79
CA LEU A 49 -7.67 11.37 -0.28
C LEU A 49 -7.47 12.05 -1.64
N ARG A 50 -8.24 13.09 -1.94
CA ARG A 50 -8.08 13.88 -3.17
C ARG A 50 -6.75 14.61 -3.21
N ASN A 51 -6.23 15.07 -2.07
CA ASN A 51 -4.87 15.60 -1.98
C ASN A 51 -3.78 14.58 -2.35
N GLU A 52 -4.11 13.28 -2.26
CA GLU A 52 -3.24 12.19 -2.71
C GLU A 52 -3.60 11.70 -4.13
N ASN A 53 -4.33 12.50 -4.91
CA ASN A 53 -4.82 12.17 -6.26
C ASN A 53 -5.63 10.85 -6.28
N ILE A 54 -6.47 10.61 -5.28
CA ILE A 54 -7.49 9.56 -5.25
C ILE A 54 -8.84 10.23 -5.42
N ASN A 55 -9.57 9.93 -6.51
CA ASN A 55 -10.91 10.44 -6.76
C ASN A 55 -11.93 9.78 -5.82
N ALA A 56 -11.80 10.08 -4.52
CA ALA A 56 -12.66 9.50 -3.50
C ALA A 56 -14.10 10.04 -3.60
N ASN A 57 -15.05 9.11 -3.59
CA ASN A 57 -16.48 9.34 -3.47
C ASN A 57 -16.99 8.65 -2.21
N VAL A 58 -17.15 9.42 -1.14
CA VAL A 58 -17.56 8.90 0.17
C VAL A 58 -19.09 8.94 0.28
N ARG A 59 -19.67 7.79 0.64
CA ARG A 59 -21.11 7.64 0.92
C ARG A 59 -21.30 7.20 2.36
N ILE A 60 -22.27 7.78 3.02
CA ILE A 60 -22.66 7.38 4.38
C ILE A 60 -23.90 6.51 4.23
N GLY A 61 -23.92 5.36 4.88
CA GLY A 61 -25.07 4.48 4.97
C GLY A 61 -26.22 5.09 5.79
N ASP A 62 -27.31 4.38 5.84
CA ASP A 62 -28.47 4.80 6.62
C ASP A 62 -28.15 4.70 8.14
N TYR A 63 -28.69 5.64 8.93
CA TYR A 63 -28.44 5.70 10.37
C TYR A 63 -28.87 4.40 11.06
N ASP A 64 -27.98 3.85 11.90
CA ASP A 64 -28.20 2.62 12.70
C ASP A 64 -28.64 1.38 11.90
N ASN A 65 -28.14 1.27 10.64
CA ASN A 65 -28.53 0.21 9.70
C ASN A 65 -27.33 -0.60 9.18
N ILE A 66 -26.32 -0.80 10.02
CA ILE A 66 -25.01 -1.38 9.65
C ILE A 66 -25.16 -2.76 8.99
N VAL A 67 -25.98 -3.65 9.58
CA VAL A 67 -26.14 -5.03 9.10
C VAL A 67 -26.74 -5.07 7.69
N GLN A 68 -27.83 -4.33 7.48
CA GLN A 68 -28.53 -4.28 6.18
C GLN A 68 -27.68 -3.57 5.13
N ASP A 69 -27.05 -2.45 5.51
CA ASP A 69 -26.20 -1.67 4.64
C ASP A 69 -24.92 -2.41 4.25
N SER A 70 -24.46 -3.37 5.06
CA SER A 70 -23.33 -4.23 4.70
C SER A 70 -23.58 -5.05 3.43
N ILE A 71 -24.86 -5.41 3.13
CA ILE A 71 -25.25 -6.04 1.86
C ILE A 71 -25.28 -5.01 0.72
N LYS A 72 -25.91 -3.85 0.98
CA LYS A 72 -26.10 -2.78 -0.02
C LYS A 72 -24.75 -2.23 -0.56
N TYR A 73 -23.74 -2.18 0.28
CA TYR A 73 -22.45 -1.57 -0.01
C TYR A 73 -21.29 -2.57 -0.19
N GLU A 74 -21.56 -3.87 -0.31
CA GLU A 74 -20.53 -4.91 -0.48
C GLU A 74 -19.59 -4.67 -1.66
N ASN A 75 -20.08 -4.02 -2.74
CA ASN A 75 -19.33 -3.71 -3.94
C ASN A 75 -18.55 -2.40 -3.88
N SER A 76 -18.49 -1.71 -2.73
CA SER A 76 -17.62 -0.55 -2.54
C SER A 76 -16.15 -0.97 -2.51
N ASN A 77 -15.25 -0.10 -2.98
CA ASN A 77 -13.81 -0.37 -2.90
C ASN A 77 -13.36 -0.51 -1.43
N ILE A 78 -13.94 0.32 -0.54
CA ILE A 78 -13.71 0.25 0.91
C ILE A 78 -15.03 0.41 1.63
N VAL A 79 -15.21 -0.39 2.70
CA VAL A 79 -16.27 -0.18 3.68
C VAL A 79 -15.65 0.11 5.04
N ILE A 80 -16.10 1.19 5.67
CA ILE A 80 -15.69 1.59 7.02
C ILE A 80 -16.85 1.32 7.97
N ILE A 81 -16.63 0.52 8.99
CA ILE A 81 -17.62 0.23 10.02
C ILE A 81 -17.34 1.11 11.24
N PHE A 82 -18.21 2.07 11.42
CA PHE A 82 -18.16 3.02 12.54
C PHE A 82 -19.24 2.65 13.56
N TRP A 83 -19.02 1.56 14.30
CA TRP A 83 -20.00 0.99 15.22
C TRP A 83 -19.69 1.40 16.66
N GLU A 84 -20.41 2.39 17.15
CA GLU A 84 -20.17 2.93 18.47
C GLU A 84 -20.88 2.12 19.56
N LEU A 85 -20.10 1.77 20.59
CA LEU A 85 -20.55 0.95 21.70
C LEU A 85 -21.73 1.57 22.47
N CYS A 86 -21.68 2.87 22.71
CA CYS A 86 -22.72 3.59 23.48
C CYS A 86 -24.09 3.64 22.79
N ASN A 87 -24.15 3.35 21.48
CA ASN A 87 -25.40 3.37 20.70
C ASN A 87 -25.82 1.99 20.16
N ILE A 88 -25.23 0.91 20.63
CA ILE A 88 -25.66 -0.47 20.32
C ILE A 88 -27.09 -0.71 20.82
N ILE A 89 -27.37 -0.28 22.05
CA ILE A 89 -28.72 -0.04 22.56
C ILE A 89 -28.72 1.35 23.21
N GLY A 90 -29.83 2.08 23.09
CA GLY A 90 -29.91 3.44 23.66
C GLY A 90 -29.55 3.46 25.13
N GLY A 91 -28.44 4.13 25.45
CA GLY A 91 -27.96 4.28 26.84
C GLY A 91 -27.19 3.08 27.38
N LEU A 92 -26.56 2.25 26.53
CA LEU A 92 -25.76 1.09 26.96
C LEU A 92 -24.71 1.48 28.01
N GLN A 93 -24.05 2.64 27.83
CA GLN A 93 -22.98 3.13 28.73
C GLN A 93 -23.36 3.26 30.22
N TYR A 94 -24.64 3.36 30.52
CA TYR A 94 -25.12 3.38 31.92
C TYR A 94 -26.03 2.19 32.26
N LYS A 95 -26.69 1.57 31.28
CA LYS A 95 -27.59 0.42 31.52
C LYS A 95 -26.81 -0.84 31.83
N ILE A 96 -25.67 -1.06 31.17
CA ILE A 96 -24.89 -2.29 31.27
C ILE A 96 -24.37 -2.56 32.69
N GLU A 97 -24.18 -1.50 33.49
CA GLU A 97 -23.78 -1.65 34.90
C GLU A 97 -24.93 -2.22 35.80
N LEU A 98 -26.16 -2.16 35.29
CA LEU A 98 -27.34 -2.67 35.98
C LEU A 98 -27.75 -4.08 35.52
N PHE A 99 -27.10 -4.60 34.47
CA PHE A 99 -27.41 -5.92 33.92
C PHE A 99 -26.93 -7.03 34.84
N ASP A 100 -27.76 -8.06 34.97
CA ASP A 100 -27.31 -9.36 35.43
C ASP A 100 -26.49 -10.09 34.37
N ASN A 101 -25.94 -11.26 34.73
CA ASN A 101 -25.09 -12.03 33.81
C ASN A 101 -25.87 -12.52 32.58
N ASP A 102 -27.15 -12.85 32.71
CA ASP A 102 -27.95 -13.36 31.59
C ASP A 102 -28.25 -12.25 30.58
N GLN A 103 -28.60 -11.07 31.06
CA GLN A 103 -28.80 -9.87 30.24
C GLN A 103 -27.51 -9.45 29.52
N PHE A 104 -26.38 -9.46 30.24
CA PHE A 104 -25.08 -9.15 29.66
C PHE A 104 -24.72 -10.14 28.54
N ASN A 105 -24.86 -11.44 28.80
CA ASN A 105 -24.56 -12.48 27.82
C ASN A 105 -25.50 -12.43 26.61
N ALA A 106 -26.79 -12.18 26.81
CA ALA A 106 -27.79 -12.09 25.75
C ALA A 106 -27.43 -10.97 24.76
N ILE A 107 -27.05 -9.78 25.24
CA ILE A 107 -26.61 -8.68 24.36
C ILE A 107 -25.29 -9.02 23.68
N PHE A 108 -24.34 -9.62 24.40
CA PHE A 108 -23.06 -10.01 23.85
C PHE A 108 -23.23 -10.98 22.67
N GLU A 109 -24.01 -12.04 22.82
CA GLU A 109 -24.28 -13.02 21.77
C GLU A 109 -25.05 -12.42 20.59
N LYS A 110 -25.99 -11.49 20.84
CA LYS A 110 -26.68 -10.75 19.79
C LYS A 110 -25.67 -9.98 18.92
N ILE A 111 -24.81 -9.18 19.54
CA ILE A 111 -23.83 -8.35 18.80
C ILE A 111 -22.81 -9.22 18.06
N LYS A 112 -22.36 -10.32 18.66
CA LYS A 112 -21.51 -11.30 17.95
C LYS A 112 -22.18 -11.82 16.66
N SER A 113 -23.45 -12.18 16.73
CA SER A 113 -24.21 -12.65 15.57
C SER A 113 -24.31 -11.57 14.48
N GLU A 114 -24.53 -10.32 14.88
CA GLU A 114 -24.58 -9.19 13.96
C GLU A 114 -23.20 -8.92 13.33
N ILE A 115 -22.11 -9.00 14.09
CA ILE A 115 -20.73 -8.89 13.60
C ILE A 115 -20.45 -10.00 12.55
N ASP A 116 -20.84 -11.25 12.86
CA ASP A 116 -20.65 -12.37 11.92
C ASP A 116 -21.38 -12.15 10.60
N LEU A 117 -22.60 -11.60 10.64
CA LEU A 117 -23.36 -11.24 9.43
C LEU A 117 -22.67 -10.14 8.63
N VAL A 118 -22.22 -9.07 9.28
CA VAL A 118 -21.50 -7.97 8.63
C VAL A 118 -20.22 -8.48 7.97
N LEU A 119 -19.41 -9.27 8.68
CA LEU A 119 -18.15 -9.83 8.15
C LEU A 119 -18.40 -10.82 7.01
N LYS A 120 -19.52 -11.57 7.06
CA LYS A 120 -19.94 -12.47 5.98
C LYS A 120 -20.36 -11.69 4.75
N ASN A 121 -21.19 -10.67 4.88
CA ASN A 121 -21.67 -9.83 3.78
C ASN A 121 -20.51 -9.11 3.08
N LEU A 122 -19.54 -8.62 3.84
CA LEU A 122 -18.38 -7.87 3.35
C LEU A 122 -17.17 -8.75 2.98
N ASN A 123 -17.33 -10.06 2.85
CA ASN A 123 -16.21 -10.97 2.60
C ASN A 123 -15.54 -10.74 1.22
N LYS A 124 -16.27 -10.16 0.25
CA LYS A 124 -15.79 -9.81 -1.10
C LYS A 124 -15.29 -8.36 -1.22
N THR A 125 -15.55 -7.51 -0.23
CA THR A 125 -15.07 -6.13 -0.23
C THR A 125 -13.55 -6.07 -0.17
N SER A 126 -12.93 -5.25 -1.00
CA SER A 126 -11.47 -5.17 -1.13
C SER A 126 -10.77 -4.80 0.19
N LEU A 127 -11.35 -3.89 0.95
CA LEU A 127 -10.85 -3.50 2.27
C LEU A 127 -12.02 -3.11 3.18
N VAL A 128 -12.07 -3.70 4.35
CA VAL A 128 -12.98 -3.32 5.43
C VAL A 128 -12.15 -2.73 6.58
N LEU A 129 -12.44 -1.49 6.95
CA LEU A 129 -11.88 -0.85 8.13
C LEU A 129 -12.92 -0.90 9.24
N PHE A 130 -12.71 -1.77 10.21
CA PHE A 130 -13.64 -1.95 11.33
C PHE A 130 -13.09 -1.25 12.57
N ASN A 131 -13.78 -0.24 13.05
CA ASN A 131 -13.40 0.46 14.27
C ASN A 131 -13.57 -0.46 15.48
N LYS A 132 -12.51 -0.60 16.29
CA LYS A 132 -12.58 -1.29 17.59
C LYS A 132 -13.55 -0.55 18.50
N PHE A 133 -14.31 -1.30 19.26
CA PHE A 133 -15.21 -0.74 20.27
C PHE A 133 -14.40 -0.05 21.37
N THR A 134 -14.85 1.12 21.79
CA THR A 134 -14.20 1.86 22.89
C THR A 134 -15.21 2.31 23.92
N SER A 135 -14.82 2.19 25.18
CA SER A 135 -15.56 2.74 26.32
C SER A 135 -15.12 4.16 26.68
N MET A 136 -14.02 4.63 26.09
CA MET A 136 -13.34 5.88 26.48
C MET A 136 -14.24 7.12 26.52
N PRO A 137 -15.23 7.32 25.62
CA PRO A 137 -16.12 8.46 25.68
C PRO A 137 -16.94 8.58 26.96
N PHE A 138 -17.20 7.45 27.65
CA PHE A 138 -18.05 7.37 28.83
C PHE A 138 -17.38 6.63 30.00
N SER A 139 -16.06 6.42 29.92
CA SER A 139 -15.31 5.80 31.02
C SER A 139 -15.22 6.73 32.23
N SER A 140 -15.23 6.15 33.41
CA SER A 140 -15.01 6.85 34.69
C SER A 140 -13.62 6.53 35.23
N LEU A 141 -13.05 7.45 36.02
CA LEU A 141 -11.78 7.23 36.72
C LEU A 141 -11.97 6.25 37.92
N ASN A 142 -12.49 5.06 37.64
CA ASN A 142 -12.68 4.02 38.62
C ASN A 142 -11.44 3.13 38.74
N LEU A 143 -11.17 2.65 39.95
CA LEU A 143 -10.07 1.72 40.21
C LEU A 143 -10.33 0.30 39.67
N ARG A 144 -11.55 -0.04 39.30
CA ARG A 144 -11.96 -1.32 38.74
C ARG A 144 -12.62 -1.11 37.39
N LYS A 145 -12.35 -2.00 36.43
CA LYS A 145 -13.01 -2.00 35.13
C LYS A 145 -14.51 -2.12 35.28
N SER A 146 -15.25 -1.21 34.67
CA SER A 146 -16.71 -1.24 34.57
C SER A 146 -17.17 -2.39 33.66
N ASN A 147 -18.46 -2.73 33.72
CA ASN A 147 -19.02 -3.71 32.79
C ASN A 147 -19.00 -3.18 31.34
N PHE A 148 -19.12 -1.86 31.17
CA PHE A 148 -18.99 -1.23 29.84
C PHE A 148 -17.59 -1.42 29.24
N GLU A 149 -16.53 -1.24 30.02
CA GLU A 149 -15.14 -1.51 29.59
C GLU A 149 -14.91 -3.01 29.30
N LYS A 150 -15.40 -3.91 30.16
CA LYS A 150 -15.30 -5.36 29.93
C LYS A 150 -16.01 -5.80 28.65
N PHE A 151 -17.16 -5.18 28.36
CA PHE A 151 -17.94 -5.48 27.16
C PHE A 151 -17.19 -5.07 25.90
N ALA A 152 -16.58 -3.87 25.89
CA ALA A 152 -15.71 -3.42 24.79
C ALA A 152 -14.53 -4.39 24.56
N ASP A 153 -13.84 -4.78 25.64
CA ASP A 153 -12.71 -5.72 25.58
C ASP A 153 -13.11 -7.08 25.01
N GLN A 154 -14.25 -7.63 25.44
CA GLN A 154 -14.73 -8.93 24.95
C GLN A 154 -15.13 -8.88 23.48
N LEU A 155 -15.81 -7.82 23.03
CA LEU A 155 -16.15 -7.62 21.62
C LEU A 155 -14.90 -7.43 20.76
N ASN A 156 -13.93 -6.67 21.23
CA ASN A 156 -12.68 -6.46 20.51
C ASN A 156 -11.87 -7.76 20.37
N LYS A 157 -11.80 -8.56 21.43
CA LYS A 157 -11.20 -9.89 21.37
C LYS A 157 -11.90 -10.79 20.35
N TYR A 158 -13.22 -10.80 20.35
CA TYR A 158 -14.01 -11.54 19.38
C TYR A 158 -13.73 -11.10 17.94
N LEU A 159 -13.68 -9.78 17.70
CA LEU A 159 -13.31 -9.22 16.40
C LEU A 159 -11.91 -9.67 15.95
N GLU A 160 -10.91 -9.61 16.85
CA GLU A 160 -9.54 -10.04 16.55
C GLU A 160 -9.48 -11.51 16.10
N ASP A 161 -10.25 -12.37 16.76
CA ASP A 161 -10.32 -13.81 16.45
C ASP A 161 -11.05 -14.10 15.12
N LYS A 162 -11.96 -13.20 14.67
CA LYS A 162 -12.82 -13.39 13.49
C LYS A 162 -12.35 -12.64 12.25
N THR A 163 -11.41 -11.70 12.38
CA THR A 163 -10.96 -10.89 11.23
C THR A 163 -10.25 -11.72 10.18
N LYS A 164 -10.60 -11.45 8.91
CA LYS A 164 -9.95 -12.01 7.72
C LYS A 164 -8.94 -11.02 7.14
N ALA A 165 -8.21 -11.45 6.13
CA ALA A 165 -7.15 -10.65 5.50
C ALA A 165 -7.62 -9.29 4.97
N ASN A 166 -8.87 -9.21 4.46
CA ASN A 166 -9.46 -7.96 3.96
C ASN A 166 -9.98 -7.03 5.06
N VAL A 167 -10.04 -7.46 6.33
CA VAL A 167 -10.51 -6.66 7.46
C VAL A 167 -9.33 -6.12 8.26
N LYS A 168 -9.31 -4.82 8.53
CA LYS A 168 -8.33 -4.16 9.40
C LYS A 168 -9.04 -3.47 10.54
N LEU A 169 -8.60 -3.76 11.76
CA LEU A 169 -9.16 -3.14 12.96
C LEU A 169 -8.51 -1.78 13.19
N ILE A 170 -9.34 -0.77 13.39
CA ILE A 170 -8.95 0.62 13.61
C ILE A 170 -9.08 0.92 15.11
N ASP A 171 -7.98 1.30 15.72
CA ASP A 171 -7.90 1.63 17.14
C ASP A 171 -8.34 3.10 17.37
N LEU A 172 -9.60 3.28 17.74
CA LEU A 172 -10.17 4.60 18.02
C LEU A 172 -9.53 5.28 19.23
N GLU A 173 -9.06 4.50 20.21
CA GLU A 173 -8.44 5.06 21.42
C GLU A 173 -7.17 5.82 21.09
N LYS A 174 -6.38 5.34 20.09
CA LYS A 174 -5.21 6.08 19.61
C LYS A 174 -5.58 7.40 18.95
N VAL A 175 -6.70 7.44 18.23
CA VAL A 175 -7.21 8.68 17.63
C VAL A 175 -7.65 9.65 18.71
N ILE A 176 -8.46 9.19 19.65
CA ILE A 176 -8.92 9.99 20.80
C ILE A 176 -7.74 10.49 21.63
N ALA A 177 -6.78 9.63 21.95
CA ALA A 177 -5.57 10.01 22.71
C ALA A 177 -4.74 11.08 22.02
N SER A 178 -4.66 11.07 20.67
CA SER A 178 -3.88 12.06 19.92
C SER A 178 -4.55 13.44 19.85
N VAL A 179 -5.87 13.50 19.97
CA VAL A 179 -6.68 14.74 20.01
C VAL A 179 -6.88 15.24 21.44
N GLY A 180 -7.03 14.30 22.36
CA GLY A 180 -7.50 14.49 23.73
C GLY A 180 -9.00 14.22 23.85
N VAL A 181 -9.41 13.54 24.93
CA VAL A 181 -10.80 13.08 25.13
C VAL A 181 -11.80 14.24 25.00
N GLU A 182 -11.59 15.33 25.75
CA GLU A 182 -12.49 16.49 25.75
C GLU A 182 -12.62 17.17 24.38
N LYS A 183 -11.54 17.19 23.58
CA LYS A 183 -11.56 17.79 22.23
C LYS A 183 -12.13 16.85 21.18
N SER A 184 -12.15 15.54 21.47
CA SER A 184 -12.69 14.54 20.54
C SER A 184 -14.20 14.45 20.57
N LEU A 185 -14.85 14.85 21.64
CA LEU A 185 -16.25 14.57 21.93
C LEU A 185 -17.07 15.84 22.12
N ASP A 186 -18.34 15.81 21.68
CA ASP A 186 -19.34 16.82 22.02
C ASP A 186 -20.63 16.13 22.51
N LEU A 187 -20.75 16.00 23.83
CA LEU A 187 -21.88 15.32 24.46
C LEU A 187 -23.22 16.06 24.25
N ARG A 188 -23.20 17.38 24.00
CA ARG A 188 -24.42 18.15 23.67
C ARG A 188 -25.06 17.64 22.39
N PHE A 189 -24.24 17.47 21.35
CA PHE A 189 -24.68 16.92 20.09
C PHE A 189 -24.95 15.42 20.14
N TYR A 190 -24.23 14.68 21.01
CA TYR A 190 -24.54 13.27 21.21
C TYR A 190 -25.97 13.07 21.77
N TYR A 191 -26.35 13.82 22.80
CA TYR A 191 -27.68 13.68 23.39
C TYR A 191 -28.80 14.22 22.48
N SER A 192 -28.55 15.25 21.68
CA SER A 192 -29.56 15.85 20.80
C SER A 192 -29.71 15.12 19.45
N SER A 193 -28.63 14.62 18.85
CA SER A 193 -28.62 14.12 17.47
C SER A 193 -27.70 12.90 17.26
N LYS A 194 -27.20 12.30 18.32
CA LYS A 194 -26.25 11.18 18.26
C LYS A 194 -24.93 11.50 17.52
N ALA A 195 -24.57 12.77 17.40
CA ALA A 195 -23.29 13.21 16.86
C ALA A 195 -22.26 13.32 17.99
N LEU A 196 -21.51 12.23 18.21
CA LEU A 196 -20.59 12.10 19.35
C LEU A 196 -19.28 12.84 19.13
N TYR A 197 -18.73 12.77 17.91
CA TYR A 197 -17.38 13.20 17.60
C TYR A 197 -17.31 14.59 16.99
N THR A 198 -16.24 15.32 17.32
CA THR A 198 -15.95 16.66 16.80
C THR A 198 -15.26 16.61 15.43
N ILE A 199 -15.20 17.78 14.76
CA ILE A 199 -14.44 17.92 13.50
C ILE A 199 -12.95 17.63 13.71
N GLU A 200 -12.37 17.99 14.84
CA GLU A 200 -10.96 17.73 15.14
C GLU A 200 -10.67 16.23 15.24
N PHE A 201 -11.59 15.47 15.82
CA PHE A 201 -11.54 14.02 15.82
C PHE A 201 -11.58 13.48 14.38
N PHE A 202 -12.54 13.92 13.55
CA PHE A 202 -12.66 13.42 12.19
C PHE A 202 -11.46 13.75 11.30
N LYS A 203 -10.84 14.91 11.46
CA LYS A 203 -9.57 15.25 10.78
C LYS A 203 -8.47 14.26 11.15
N THR A 204 -8.32 13.98 12.43
CA THR A 204 -7.29 13.07 12.94
C THR A 204 -7.59 11.61 12.54
N TYR A 205 -8.85 11.21 12.59
CA TYR A 205 -9.30 9.89 12.14
C TYR A 205 -9.02 9.68 10.65
N ALA A 206 -9.34 10.65 9.80
CA ALA A 206 -9.08 10.56 8.37
C ALA A 206 -7.57 10.40 8.06
N GLU A 207 -6.72 11.16 8.73
CA GLU A 207 -5.26 10.99 8.62
C GLU A 207 -4.78 9.62 9.17
N TYR A 208 -5.40 9.13 10.25
CA TYR A 208 -5.05 7.84 10.84
C TYR A 208 -5.39 6.65 9.92
N ILE A 209 -6.53 6.70 9.21
CA ILE A 209 -6.93 5.62 8.29
C ILE A 209 -6.35 5.77 6.88
N LYS A 210 -5.85 6.94 6.51
CA LYS A 210 -5.26 7.23 5.20
C LYS A 210 -4.21 6.19 4.75
N PRO A 211 -3.24 5.74 5.58
CA PRO A 211 -2.25 4.75 5.17
C PRO A 211 -2.86 3.42 4.69
N PHE A 212 -3.95 2.97 5.27
CA PHE A 212 -4.65 1.76 4.85
C PHE A 212 -5.23 1.92 3.45
N ILE A 213 -5.86 3.05 3.20
CA ILE A 213 -6.48 3.41 1.91
C ILE A 213 -5.41 3.61 0.84
N MET A 214 -4.33 4.31 1.16
CA MET A 214 -3.17 4.49 0.28
C MET A 214 -2.56 3.15 -0.12
N SER A 215 -2.41 2.23 0.85
CA SER A 215 -1.89 0.89 0.58
C SER A 215 -2.82 0.08 -0.33
N ALA A 216 -4.13 0.12 -0.10
CA ALA A 216 -5.13 -0.52 -0.97
C ALA A 216 -5.09 0.06 -2.40
N ASN A 217 -4.73 1.33 -2.54
CA ASN A 217 -4.62 2.02 -3.83
C ASN A 217 -3.23 1.91 -4.48
N GLY A 218 -2.32 1.11 -3.92
CA GLY A 218 -0.98 0.89 -4.45
C GLY A 218 -0.06 2.11 -4.36
N LYS A 219 -0.35 3.05 -3.47
CA LYS A 219 0.39 4.31 -3.29
C LYS A 219 1.34 4.29 -2.08
N SER A 220 1.58 3.13 -1.45
CA SER A 220 2.58 3.00 -0.38
C SER A 220 3.98 3.28 -0.91
N LYS A 221 4.78 3.99 -0.12
CA LYS A 221 6.19 4.25 -0.41
C LYS A 221 7.02 2.97 -0.28
N LYS A 222 8.12 2.88 -1.04
CA LYS A 222 8.94 1.66 -1.12
C LYS A 222 10.35 1.86 -0.57
N ALA A 223 10.89 3.08 -0.66
CA ALA A 223 12.26 3.37 -0.25
C ALA A 223 12.33 4.64 0.59
N LEU A 224 13.17 4.59 1.62
CA LEU A 224 13.54 5.69 2.49
C LEU A 224 15.01 6.02 2.23
N ILE A 225 15.25 7.20 1.68
CA ILE A 225 16.55 7.69 1.29
C ILE A 225 16.96 8.79 2.26
N PHE A 226 18.16 8.66 2.81
CA PHE A 226 18.71 9.64 3.75
C PHE A 226 19.83 10.45 3.11
N ASP A 227 19.90 11.73 3.44
CA ASP A 227 21.18 12.42 3.52
C ASP A 227 22.00 11.88 4.70
N CYS A 228 23.25 12.25 4.82
CA CYS A 228 24.15 11.74 5.86
C CYS A 228 24.40 12.74 6.99
N ASP A 229 25.06 13.85 6.69
CA ASP A 229 25.47 14.86 7.66
C ASP A 229 24.24 15.53 8.30
N ASN A 230 24.23 15.70 9.60
CA ASN A 230 23.10 16.21 10.39
C ASN A 230 21.75 15.49 10.16
N THR A 231 21.75 14.36 9.44
CA THR A 231 20.58 13.54 9.11
C THR A 231 20.68 12.13 9.69
N LEU A 232 21.79 11.41 9.48
CA LEU A 232 22.06 10.09 10.11
C LEU A 232 22.96 10.20 11.35
N TRP A 233 23.72 11.26 11.45
CA TRP A 233 24.55 11.63 12.60
C TRP A 233 24.60 13.15 12.72
N MET A 234 24.96 13.64 13.89
CA MET A 234 25.21 15.04 14.11
C MET A 234 26.65 15.38 13.71
N GLY A 235 26.80 16.44 12.93
CA GLY A 235 28.10 16.94 12.45
C GLY A 235 28.28 16.72 10.96
N ILE A 236 29.33 17.32 10.41
CA ILE A 236 29.73 17.27 9.01
C ILE A 236 30.98 16.40 8.90
N LEU A 237 30.88 15.25 8.25
CA LEU A 237 31.97 14.27 8.23
C LEU A 237 33.28 14.84 7.66
N GLY A 238 33.19 15.63 6.58
CA GLY A 238 34.36 16.25 5.94
C GLY A 238 35.04 17.31 6.79
N GLU A 239 34.36 17.90 7.77
CA GLU A 239 34.89 18.96 8.65
C GLU A 239 35.27 18.41 10.04
N ASP A 240 34.35 17.68 10.65
CA ASP A 240 34.51 17.14 12.01
C ASP A 240 35.37 15.88 12.06
N GLY A 241 35.32 15.10 10.98
CA GLY A 241 36.01 13.81 10.86
C GLY A 241 35.30 12.65 11.57
N PHE A 242 35.69 11.44 11.23
CA PHE A 242 35.11 10.16 11.65
C PHE A 242 34.84 10.04 13.17
N ARG A 243 35.73 10.52 14.02
CA ARG A 243 35.63 10.36 15.49
C ARG A 243 34.74 11.39 16.17
N LYS A 244 34.44 12.52 15.53
CA LYS A 244 33.71 13.62 16.15
C LYS A 244 32.22 13.68 15.75
N ILE A 245 31.83 13.04 14.67
CA ILE A 245 30.42 12.89 14.36
C ILE A 245 29.71 12.12 15.49
N LYS A 246 28.44 12.50 15.80
CA LYS A 246 27.76 12.00 17.00
C LYS A 246 26.48 11.25 16.66
N MET A 247 26.46 9.97 16.97
CA MET A 247 25.29 9.09 16.87
C MET A 247 25.23 8.08 18.03
N SER A 248 26.04 8.29 19.07
CA SER A 248 26.09 7.43 20.23
C SER A 248 24.83 7.54 21.09
N PRO A 249 24.18 6.42 21.47
CA PRO A 249 23.02 6.43 22.36
C PRO A 249 23.34 6.97 23.77
N ARG A 250 24.62 7.11 24.10
CA ARG A 250 25.09 7.58 25.40
C ARG A 250 25.16 9.11 25.50
N THR A 251 24.99 9.84 24.39
CA THR A 251 25.03 11.30 24.36
C THR A 251 23.66 11.89 24.03
N LYS A 252 23.34 13.07 24.58
CA LYS A 252 22.03 13.72 24.43
C LYS A 252 21.60 13.81 22.97
N ASN A 253 22.42 14.36 22.09
CA ASN A 253 22.05 14.54 20.69
C ASN A 253 22.28 13.25 19.88
N GLY A 254 23.34 12.50 20.17
CA GLY A 254 23.61 11.22 19.48
C GLY A 254 22.51 10.18 19.68
N SER A 255 21.83 10.18 20.85
CA SER A 255 20.71 9.28 21.11
C SER A 255 19.54 9.47 20.12
N ILE A 256 19.31 10.70 19.65
CA ILE A 256 18.28 11.02 18.66
C ILE A 256 18.61 10.34 17.33
N PHE A 257 19.84 10.51 16.82
CA PHE A 257 20.25 9.86 15.57
C PHE A 257 20.31 8.34 15.69
N SER A 258 20.74 7.83 16.86
CA SER A 258 20.68 6.40 17.17
C SER A 258 19.24 5.85 17.10
N GLU A 259 18.26 6.63 17.54
CA GLU A 259 16.83 6.28 17.44
C GLU A 259 16.34 6.32 16.00
N ILE A 260 16.68 7.34 15.22
CA ILE A 260 16.36 7.44 13.78
C ILE A 260 16.86 6.20 13.04
N GLN A 261 18.12 5.81 13.24
CA GLN A 261 18.69 4.62 12.62
C GLN A 261 17.95 3.35 13.08
N SER A 262 17.51 3.28 14.33
CA SER A 262 16.72 2.14 14.83
C SER A 262 15.34 2.04 14.17
N ILE A 263 14.66 3.18 13.95
CA ILE A 263 13.39 3.26 13.22
C ILE A 263 13.61 2.82 11.76
N ALA A 264 14.68 3.28 11.11
CA ALA A 264 15.03 2.88 9.75
C ALA A 264 15.29 1.37 9.65
N LEU A 265 15.99 0.77 10.63
CA LEU A 265 16.19 -0.68 10.70
C LEU A 265 14.88 -1.44 10.89
N ALA A 266 13.96 -0.93 11.71
CA ALA A 266 12.65 -1.55 11.89
C ALA A 266 11.84 -1.54 10.58
N LEU A 267 11.86 -0.43 9.83
CA LEU A 267 11.26 -0.33 8.50
C LEU A 267 11.96 -1.27 7.49
N ASN A 268 13.28 -1.37 7.54
CA ASN A 268 14.04 -2.28 6.68
C ASN A 268 13.63 -3.74 6.89
N LYS A 269 13.44 -4.18 8.15
CA LYS A 269 12.91 -5.52 8.47
C LYS A 269 11.50 -5.75 7.91
N GLN A 270 10.73 -4.70 7.67
CA GLN A 270 9.42 -4.74 7.02
C GLN A 270 9.50 -4.65 5.48
N GLY A 271 10.72 -4.68 4.90
CA GLY A 271 10.94 -4.66 3.46
C GLY A 271 10.98 -3.27 2.84
N VAL A 272 11.12 -2.21 3.64
CA VAL A 272 11.41 -0.85 3.14
C VAL A 272 12.88 -0.80 2.74
N LEU A 273 13.15 -0.32 1.53
CA LEU A 273 14.51 -0.15 1.02
C LEU A 273 15.14 1.07 1.67
N ILE A 274 16.36 0.94 2.19
CA ILE A 274 17.11 2.06 2.76
C ILE A 274 18.23 2.43 1.80
N GLY A 275 18.35 3.71 1.47
CA GLY A 275 19.40 4.24 0.60
C GLY A 275 19.99 5.52 1.14
N LEU A 276 21.13 5.91 0.56
CA LEU A 276 21.83 7.14 0.87
C LEU A 276 21.92 8.04 -0.38
N CYS A 277 21.74 9.36 -0.17
CA CYS A 277 21.93 10.38 -1.19
C CYS A 277 22.55 11.62 -0.54
N SER A 278 23.85 11.73 -0.59
CA SER A 278 24.61 12.74 0.17
C SER A 278 25.74 13.36 -0.66
N LYS A 279 26.03 14.64 -0.44
CA LYS A 279 27.21 15.33 -1.00
C LYS A 279 28.40 15.10 -0.09
N ASN A 280 29.07 13.98 -0.27
CA ASN A 280 30.17 13.52 0.55
C ASN A 280 31.17 12.69 -0.27
N ASN A 281 32.39 12.49 0.28
CA ASN A 281 33.33 11.55 -0.27
C ASN A 281 32.83 10.10 -0.06
N PRO A 282 32.67 9.28 -1.13
CA PRO A 282 32.17 7.92 -1.02
C PRO A 282 32.96 7.04 -0.04
N LYS A 283 34.29 7.16 -0.02
CA LYS A 283 35.19 6.35 0.84
C LYS A 283 34.96 6.63 2.31
N ASP A 284 34.77 7.92 2.66
CA ASP A 284 34.58 8.32 4.05
C ASP A 284 33.21 7.86 4.55
N ILE A 285 32.18 7.91 3.72
CA ILE A 285 30.86 7.36 4.03
C ILE A 285 30.93 5.83 4.22
N ASP A 286 31.63 5.13 3.33
CA ASP A 286 31.80 3.67 3.44
C ASP A 286 32.57 3.30 4.73
N GLU A 287 33.56 4.10 5.13
CA GLU A 287 34.27 3.91 6.39
C GLU A 287 33.34 4.06 7.60
N VAL A 288 32.49 5.10 7.62
CA VAL A 288 31.49 5.30 8.69
C VAL A 288 30.52 4.12 8.76
N ILE A 289 29.94 3.73 7.63
CA ILE A 289 28.95 2.63 7.57
C ILE A 289 29.55 1.30 8.07
N ASN A 290 30.79 1.00 7.68
CA ASN A 290 31.39 -0.29 7.97
C ASN A 290 32.10 -0.33 9.33
N SER A 291 32.68 0.78 9.81
CA SER A 291 33.62 0.78 10.91
C SER A 291 33.24 1.65 12.11
N HIS A 292 32.33 2.64 11.96
CA HIS A 292 32.01 3.50 13.11
C HIS A 292 31.24 2.72 14.19
N PRO A 293 31.71 2.70 15.46
CA PRO A 293 31.15 1.84 16.50
C PRO A 293 29.69 2.11 16.84
N ASP A 294 29.25 3.37 16.74
CA ASP A 294 27.88 3.78 17.09
C ASP A 294 26.91 3.75 15.88
N MET A 295 27.42 3.48 14.66
CA MET A 295 26.56 3.36 13.46
C MET A 295 25.79 2.06 13.52
N LYS A 296 24.45 2.14 13.42
CA LYS A 296 23.54 0.98 13.41
C LYS A 296 23.21 0.49 12.01
N LEU A 297 23.08 1.42 11.06
CA LEU A 297 22.89 1.10 9.65
C LEU A 297 24.22 0.63 9.07
N ARG A 298 24.27 -0.61 8.60
CA ARG A 298 25.44 -1.23 7.98
C ARG A 298 25.23 -1.45 6.49
N GLY A 299 26.28 -1.74 5.75
CA GLY A 299 26.23 -1.97 4.31
C GLY A 299 25.23 -3.06 3.88
N GLU A 300 24.90 -4.00 4.77
CA GLU A 300 23.86 -4.99 4.52
C GLU A 300 22.44 -4.43 4.50
N HIS A 301 22.20 -3.33 5.22
CA HIS A 301 20.89 -2.66 5.30
C HIS A 301 20.68 -1.64 4.17
N ILE A 302 21.79 -1.09 3.62
CA ILE A 302 21.77 -0.05 2.59
C ILE A 302 21.74 -0.72 1.22
N ILE A 303 20.68 -0.46 0.46
CA ILE A 303 20.49 -1.04 -0.87
C ILE A 303 21.23 -0.25 -1.94
N ILE A 304 21.32 1.05 -1.78
CA ILE A 304 21.96 1.96 -2.74
C ILE A 304 22.62 3.11 -2.00
N ASN A 305 23.83 3.47 -2.45
CA ASN A 305 24.62 4.58 -1.91
C ASN A 305 25.00 5.52 -3.06
N LYS A 306 24.44 6.74 -3.07
CA LYS A 306 24.78 7.85 -3.96
C LYS A 306 25.45 8.99 -3.15
N SER A 307 26.49 8.64 -2.43
CA SER A 307 27.36 9.62 -1.79
C SER A 307 28.42 10.07 -2.81
N ASN A 308 28.26 11.26 -3.34
CA ASN A 308 29.14 11.87 -4.35
C ASN A 308 28.85 13.37 -4.47
N TRP A 309 29.58 14.10 -5.33
CA TRP A 309 29.43 15.54 -5.51
C TRP A 309 28.41 15.95 -6.59
N THR A 310 27.69 14.98 -7.17
CA THR A 310 26.57 15.26 -8.07
C THR A 310 25.39 15.82 -7.30
N ASP A 311 24.58 16.67 -7.90
CA ASP A 311 23.39 17.21 -7.27
C ASP A 311 22.41 16.12 -6.83
N LYS A 312 21.67 16.38 -5.75
CA LYS A 312 20.76 15.38 -5.16
C LYS A 312 19.57 15.06 -6.06
N VAL A 313 19.12 15.99 -6.90
CA VAL A 313 18.02 15.79 -7.86
C VAL A 313 18.39 14.71 -8.88
N THR A 314 19.59 14.84 -9.48
CA THR A 314 20.14 13.85 -10.43
C THR A 314 20.34 12.50 -9.74
N ASN A 315 20.92 12.49 -8.54
CA ASN A 315 21.12 11.26 -7.76
C ASN A 315 19.80 10.56 -7.42
N LEU A 316 18.75 11.26 -7.01
CA LEU A 316 17.44 10.68 -6.70
C LEU A 316 16.75 10.09 -7.94
N ARG A 317 16.90 10.73 -9.11
CA ARG A 317 16.44 10.14 -10.38
C ARG A 317 17.20 8.84 -10.72
N GLN A 318 18.50 8.82 -10.50
CA GLN A 318 19.32 7.62 -10.70
C GLN A 318 18.94 6.51 -9.70
N ILE A 319 18.71 6.84 -8.43
CA ILE A 319 18.24 5.89 -7.40
C ILE A 319 16.92 5.24 -7.85
N ALA A 320 15.94 6.05 -8.27
CA ALA A 320 14.67 5.54 -8.75
C ALA A 320 14.84 4.59 -9.95
N LYS A 321 15.70 4.95 -10.90
CA LYS A 321 16.03 4.15 -12.09
C LYS A 321 16.72 2.84 -11.71
N GLU A 322 17.78 2.87 -10.91
CA GLU A 322 18.56 1.69 -10.50
C GLU A 322 17.76 0.73 -9.61
N LEU A 323 16.84 1.25 -8.80
CA LEU A 323 15.90 0.43 -8.04
C LEU A 323 14.68 0.00 -8.87
N ASN A 324 14.54 0.50 -10.09
CA ASN A 324 13.38 0.27 -10.96
C ASN A 324 12.04 0.54 -10.23
N ILE A 325 11.93 1.70 -9.57
CA ILE A 325 10.73 2.17 -8.88
C ILE A 325 10.39 3.60 -9.31
N GLY A 326 9.12 4.00 -9.21
CA GLY A 326 8.73 5.37 -9.49
C GLY A 326 9.30 6.36 -8.46
N LEU A 327 9.54 7.62 -8.87
CA LEU A 327 9.93 8.71 -7.96
C LEU A 327 8.91 8.89 -6.83
N ASP A 328 7.64 8.69 -7.11
CA ASP A 328 6.55 8.71 -6.14
C ASP A 328 6.62 7.62 -5.06
N SER A 329 7.48 6.63 -5.24
CA SER A 329 7.75 5.57 -4.26
C SER A 329 8.87 5.91 -3.27
N LEU A 330 9.54 7.07 -3.46
CA LEU A 330 10.63 7.52 -2.60
C LEU A 330 10.14 8.43 -1.48
N VAL A 331 10.76 8.31 -0.32
CA VAL A 331 10.79 9.32 0.75
C VAL A 331 12.23 9.73 0.94
N PHE A 332 12.51 11.02 0.92
CA PHE A 332 13.84 11.56 1.11
C PHE A 332 13.89 12.42 2.38
N ILE A 333 14.92 12.26 3.20
CA ILE A 333 15.13 13.03 4.43
C ILE A 333 16.44 13.80 4.34
N ASP A 334 16.38 15.09 4.67
CA ASP A 334 17.51 16.00 4.59
C ASP A 334 17.38 17.10 5.67
N ASP A 335 18.49 17.62 6.20
CA ASP A 335 18.49 18.73 7.13
C ASP A 335 18.48 20.10 6.43
N SER A 336 19.04 20.17 5.22
CA SER A 336 19.17 21.38 4.43
C SER A 336 17.86 21.86 3.85
N SER A 337 17.35 23.00 4.30
CA SER A 337 16.15 23.64 3.73
C SER A 337 16.30 23.96 2.23
N PHE A 338 17.53 24.28 1.79
CA PHE A 338 17.83 24.52 0.37
C PHE A 338 17.60 23.27 -0.47
N GLU A 339 18.20 22.13 -0.10
CA GLU A 339 18.06 20.87 -0.82
C GLU A 339 16.59 20.39 -0.79
N VAL A 340 15.94 20.47 0.37
CA VAL A 340 14.52 20.12 0.55
C VAL A 340 13.62 20.90 -0.41
N ASN A 341 13.81 22.24 -0.51
CA ASN A 341 13.00 23.07 -1.39
C ASN A 341 13.29 22.80 -2.87
N LEU A 342 14.57 22.65 -3.22
CA LEU A 342 14.98 22.32 -4.59
C LEU A 342 14.37 21.00 -5.07
N ILE A 343 14.39 19.97 -4.21
CA ILE A 343 13.81 18.67 -4.56
C ILE A 343 12.28 18.75 -4.66
N LYS A 344 11.61 19.46 -3.75
CA LYS A 344 10.14 19.67 -3.84
C LYS A 344 9.72 20.38 -5.12
N GLU A 345 10.54 21.30 -5.63
CA GLU A 345 10.27 22.03 -6.86
C GLU A 345 10.55 21.16 -8.10
N GLN A 346 11.68 20.46 -8.16
CA GLN A 346 12.11 19.74 -9.35
C GLN A 346 11.63 18.28 -9.43
N LEU A 347 11.26 17.68 -8.28
CA LEU A 347 10.78 16.30 -8.16
C LEU A 347 9.53 16.26 -7.24
N PRO A 348 8.42 16.91 -7.64
CA PRO A 348 7.23 17.03 -6.79
C PRO A 348 6.59 15.69 -6.41
N GLU A 349 6.92 14.61 -7.10
CA GLU A 349 6.44 13.25 -6.80
C GLU A 349 7.10 12.66 -5.56
N ILE A 350 8.33 13.09 -5.22
CA ILE A 350 9.06 12.59 -4.06
C ILE A 350 8.46 13.19 -2.79
N THR A 351 8.23 12.36 -1.79
CA THR A 351 7.91 12.86 -0.45
C THR A 351 9.18 13.28 0.24
N VAL A 352 9.32 14.58 0.51
CA VAL A 352 10.53 15.13 1.16
C VAL A 352 10.21 15.56 2.58
N LEU A 353 10.94 15.01 3.54
CA LEU A 353 10.87 15.31 4.97
C LEU A 353 12.11 16.08 5.39
N GLN A 354 11.92 17.24 6.02
CA GLN A 354 13.03 18.04 6.54
C GLN A 354 13.30 17.67 8.00
N VAL A 355 14.57 17.50 8.35
CA VAL A 355 14.98 17.36 9.76
C VAL A 355 14.56 18.61 10.53
N PRO A 356 13.80 18.49 11.64
CA PRO A 356 13.34 19.65 12.39
C PRO A 356 14.50 20.44 13.03
N GLU A 357 14.38 21.76 13.06
CA GLU A 357 15.33 22.63 13.78
C GLU A 357 15.49 22.22 15.25
N ARG A 358 14.36 21.87 15.88
CA ARG A 358 14.36 21.29 17.23
C ARG A 358 14.63 19.79 17.12
N LEU A 359 15.88 19.41 17.25
CA LEU A 359 16.35 18.06 17.00
C LEU A 359 15.57 16.97 17.76
N HIS A 360 15.07 17.25 18.97
CA HIS A 360 14.25 16.30 19.74
C HIS A 360 12.90 15.96 19.09
N GLU A 361 12.44 16.74 18.12
CA GLU A 361 11.22 16.47 17.35
C GLU A 361 11.47 15.49 16.17
N TYR A 362 12.72 15.23 15.83
CA TYR A 362 13.09 14.40 14.67
C TYR A 362 12.55 12.96 14.76
N PRO A 363 12.73 12.22 15.88
CA PRO A 363 12.14 10.89 16.01
C PRO A 363 10.59 10.89 15.91
N LYS A 364 9.95 11.94 16.46
CA LYS A 364 8.50 12.12 16.36
C LYS A 364 8.08 12.31 14.90
N MET A 365 8.76 13.21 14.17
CA MET A 365 8.50 13.47 12.75
C MET A 365 8.59 12.17 11.94
N LEU A 366 9.63 11.35 12.15
CA LEU A 366 9.76 10.09 11.42
C LEU A 366 8.67 9.08 11.80
N ARG A 367 8.32 8.95 13.10
CA ARG A 367 7.22 8.06 13.55
C ARG A 367 5.86 8.45 12.96
N GLU A 368 5.56 9.73 12.87
CA GLU A 368 4.31 10.22 12.27
C GLU A 368 4.23 9.90 10.77
N ASN A 369 5.37 9.68 10.10
CA ASN A 369 5.46 9.36 8.67
C ASN A 369 5.68 7.87 8.38
N ILE A 370 5.79 6.98 9.37
CA ILE A 370 5.90 5.52 9.16
C ILE A 370 4.73 4.98 8.33
N GLY A 371 3.53 5.53 8.50
CA GLY A 371 2.34 5.16 7.75
C GLY A 371 2.50 5.25 6.23
N LEU A 372 3.42 6.07 5.71
CA LEU A 372 3.74 6.15 4.28
C LEU A 372 4.20 4.80 3.70
N PHE A 373 4.82 3.96 4.52
CA PHE A 373 5.33 2.64 4.15
C PHE A 373 4.39 1.49 4.50
N TYR A 374 3.20 1.80 5.03
CA TYR A 374 2.25 0.78 5.47
C TYR A 374 1.86 -0.15 4.32
N ASN A 375 1.85 -1.45 4.60
CA ASN A 375 1.41 -2.50 3.71
C ASN A 375 0.27 -3.29 4.35
N LEU A 376 -0.84 -3.46 3.62
CA LEU A 376 -2.01 -4.26 4.06
C LEU A 376 -1.66 -5.73 4.30
N SER A 377 -0.75 -6.27 3.50
CA SER A 377 -0.29 -7.66 3.61
C SER A 377 1.24 -7.70 3.65
N PHE A 378 1.78 -8.51 4.55
CA PHE A 378 3.21 -8.79 4.65
C PHE A 378 3.45 -10.25 4.26
N THR A 379 4.21 -10.47 3.19
CA THR A 379 4.46 -11.82 2.64
C THR A 379 5.89 -12.28 2.91
N LYS A 380 6.15 -13.59 2.70
CA LYS A 380 7.50 -14.15 2.78
C LYS A 380 8.48 -13.48 1.81
N GLU A 381 7.97 -13.03 0.65
CA GLU A 381 8.74 -12.29 -0.35
C GLU A 381 9.15 -10.90 0.14
N ASP A 382 8.35 -10.23 0.96
CA ASP A 382 8.74 -8.93 1.53
C ASP A 382 10.00 -9.07 2.42
N LYS A 383 10.17 -10.19 3.13
CA LYS A 383 11.40 -10.51 3.88
C LYS A 383 12.63 -10.71 2.99
N LYS A 384 12.42 -11.22 1.77
CA LYS A 384 13.50 -11.47 0.79
C LYS A 384 13.74 -10.28 -0.14
N LYS A 385 12.90 -9.26 -0.06
CA LYS A 385 12.86 -8.14 -0.99
C LYS A 385 14.20 -7.42 -1.13
N ILE A 386 14.87 -7.13 -0.03
CA ILE A 386 16.18 -6.47 -0.04
C ILE A 386 17.22 -7.30 -0.81
N LYS A 387 17.24 -8.63 -0.58
CA LYS A 387 18.12 -9.54 -1.33
C LYS A 387 17.82 -9.51 -2.83
N MET A 388 16.54 -9.50 -3.21
CA MET A 388 16.11 -9.43 -4.61
C MET A 388 16.54 -8.12 -5.29
N TYR A 389 16.46 -6.98 -4.59
CA TYR A 389 16.94 -5.70 -5.12
C TYR A 389 18.46 -5.64 -5.24
N LYS A 390 19.22 -6.21 -4.28
CA LYS A 390 20.68 -6.35 -4.42
C LYS A 390 21.05 -7.17 -5.67
N GLN A 391 20.35 -8.27 -5.89
CA GLN A 391 20.52 -9.08 -7.11
C GLN A 391 20.19 -8.27 -8.38
N GLN A 392 19.20 -7.38 -8.36
CA GLN A 392 18.88 -6.50 -9.48
C GLN A 392 20.04 -5.54 -9.79
N ILE A 393 20.63 -4.91 -8.80
CA ILE A 393 21.80 -4.03 -8.97
C ILE A 393 22.99 -4.80 -9.57
N TYR A 394 23.24 -6.06 -9.15
CA TYR A 394 24.26 -6.91 -9.74
C TYR A 394 23.97 -7.22 -11.22
N ARG A 395 22.69 -7.46 -11.58
CA ARG A 395 22.27 -7.67 -12.97
C ARG A 395 22.55 -6.46 -13.85
N GLU A 396 22.18 -5.27 -13.40
CA GLU A 396 22.43 -4.03 -14.14
C GLU A 396 23.93 -3.74 -14.31
N SER A 397 24.74 -4.09 -13.32
CA SER A 397 26.19 -3.99 -13.41
C SER A 397 26.77 -5.01 -14.40
N ALA A 398 26.17 -6.20 -14.49
CA ALA A 398 26.58 -7.24 -15.44
C ALA A 398 26.17 -6.87 -16.88
N GLU A 399 24.96 -6.30 -17.08
CA GLU A 399 24.47 -5.85 -18.38
C GLU A 399 25.43 -4.89 -19.08
N LYS A 400 26.02 -3.96 -18.33
CA LYS A 400 26.98 -2.97 -18.86
C LYS A 400 28.26 -3.57 -19.46
N ARG A 401 28.50 -4.87 -19.27
CA ARG A 401 29.68 -5.59 -19.79
C ARG A 401 29.44 -6.21 -21.18
N PHE A 402 28.20 -6.23 -21.64
CA PHE A 402 27.82 -6.81 -22.92
C PHE A 402 27.59 -5.72 -23.96
N SER A 403 27.95 -5.98 -25.22
CA SER A 403 27.73 -5.07 -26.33
C SER A 403 26.32 -5.19 -26.93
N ALA A 404 25.68 -6.36 -26.82
CA ALA A 404 24.33 -6.61 -27.29
C ALA A 404 23.43 -7.11 -26.16
N ILE A 405 22.20 -6.62 -26.11
CA ILE A 405 21.21 -6.99 -25.07
C ILE A 405 20.83 -8.47 -25.17
N GLU A 406 20.78 -9.04 -26.36
CA GLU A 406 20.43 -10.45 -26.59
C GLU A 406 21.48 -11.39 -26.01
N GLU A 407 22.77 -11.07 -26.13
CA GLU A 407 23.87 -11.84 -25.52
C GLU A 407 23.79 -11.82 -23.98
N TYR A 408 23.51 -10.64 -23.43
CA TYR A 408 23.29 -10.49 -22.00
C TYR A 408 22.12 -11.34 -21.53
N LEU A 409 20.95 -11.24 -22.17
CA LEU A 409 19.75 -12.00 -21.79
C LEU A 409 19.98 -13.51 -21.91
N ALA A 410 20.67 -13.98 -22.95
CA ALA A 410 21.05 -15.38 -23.09
C ALA A 410 21.97 -15.86 -21.96
N SER A 411 22.85 -14.98 -21.48
CA SER A 411 23.79 -15.30 -20.39
C SER A 411 23.12 -15.41 -19.02
N LEU A 412 21.86 -14.99 -18.87
CA LEU A 412 21.13 -15.00 -17.59
C LEU A 412 20.62 -16.39 -17.21
N GLU A 413 20.47 -17.32 -18.16
CA GLU A 413 19.90 -18.65 -17.94
C GLU A 413 18.48 -18.56 -17.31
N LEU A 414 17.63 -17.78 -17.98
CA LEU A 414 16.29 -17.47 -17.48
C LEU A 414 15.38 -18.68 -17.46
N LYS A 415 14.74 -18.92 -16.30
CA LYS A 415 13.73 -19.96 -16.10
C LYS A 415 12.42 -19.32 -15.68
N LEU A 416 11.37 -19.61 -16.44
CA LEU A 416 10.00 -19.19 -16.21
C LEU A 416 9.19 -20.39 -15.74
N THR A 417 8.75 -20.39 -14.48
CA THR A 417 7.91 -21.46 -13.93
C THR A 417 6.49 -20.93 -13.76
N ILE A 418 5.54 -21.58 -14.42
CA ILE A 418 4.13 -21.15 -14.50
C ILE A 418 3.28 -22.04 -13.58
N PHE A 419 2.42 -21.41 -12.78
CA PHE A 419 1.48 -22.06 -11.86
C PHE A 419 0.06 -21.74 -12.32
N GLU A 420 -0.81 -22.74 -12.30
CA GLU A 420 -2.23 -22.64 -12.63
C GLU A 420 -3.05 -22.91 -11.38
N ASP A 421 -3.97 -22.01 -11.03
CA ASP A 421 -4.93 -22.11 -9.93
C ASP A 421 -4.34 -22.54 -8.58
N ASP A 422 -3.11 -22.15 -8.28
CA ASP A 422 -2.41 -22.48 -7.03
C ASP A 422 -2.90 -21.64 -5.86
N GLU A 423 -3.68 -22.25 -4.98
CA GLU A 423 -4.23 -21.59 -3.79
C GLU A 423 -3.16 -21.12 -2.80
N SER A 424 -1.99 -21.77 -2.76
CA SER A 424 -0.94 -21.46 -1.81
C SER A 424 -0.31 -20.07 -2.00
N ILE A 425 -0.41 -19.53 -3.21
CA ILE A 425 0.16 -18.25 -3.61
C ILE A 425 -0.87 -17.11 -3.73
N ILE A 426 -2.14 -17.37 -3.43
CA ILE A 426 -3.21 -16.35 -3.49
C ILE A 426 -2.84 -15.06 -2.74
N PRO A 427 -2.31 -15.09 -1.50
CA PRO A 427 -1.93 -13.86 -0.80
C PRO A 427 -0.90 -13.04 -1.59
N ARG A 428 0.03 -13.71 -2.26
CA ARG A 428 1.06 -13.05 -3.07
C ARG A 428 0.50 -12.46 -4.35
N ILE A 429 -0.40 -13.17 -5.03
CA ILE A 429 -1.08 -12.70 -6.25
C ILE A 429 -1.92 -11.45 -5.93
N SER A 430 -2.73 -11.51 -4.88
CA SER A 430 -3.51 -10.36 -4.39
C SER A 430 -2.60 -9.15 -4.13
N GLN A 431 -1.53 -9.34 -3.36
CA GLN A 431 -0.56 -8.29 -3.08
C GLN A 431 0.05 -7.69 -4.36
N MET A 432 0.37 -8.52 -5.35
CA MET A 432 0.93 -8.06 -6.63
C MET A 432 -0.08 -7.21 -7.39
N SER A 433 -1.36 -7.59 -7.48
CA SER A 433 -2.39 -6.81 -8.14
C SER A 433 -2.53 -5.41 -7.52
N GLN A 434 -2.34 -5.30 -6.20
CA GLN A 434 -2.42 -4.04 -5.46
C GLN A 434 -1.18 -3.15 -5.63
N LYS A 435 0.03 -3.73 -5.79
CA LYS A 435 1.31 -3.00 -5.80
C LYS A 435 1.89 -2.74 -7.19
N THR A 436 1.43 -3.46 -8.22
CA THR A 436 2.00 -3.35 -9.57
C THR A 436 1.28 -2.27 -10.38
N ASN A 437 2.05 -1.30 -10.88
CA ASN A 437 1.54 -0.17 -11.64
C ASN A 437 2.19 -0.03 -13.03
N GLN A 438 3.49 -0.31 -13.16
CA GLN A 438 4.23 -0.06 -14.40
C GLN A 438 3.89 -1.07 -15.51
N PHE A 439 3.87 -2.35 -15.16
CA PHE A 439 3.40 -3.39 -16.06
C PHE A 439 2.09 -3.96 -15.52
N ASN A 440 1.01 -3.26 -15.74
CA ASN A 440 -0.34 -3.70 -15.41
C ASN A 440 -1.30 -3.12 -16.46
N LEU A 441 -1.86 -3.99 -17.29
CA LEU A 441 -2.60 -3.58 -18.48
C LEU A 441 -3.99 -3.04 -18.17
N THR A 442 -4.64 -3.51 -17.09
CA THR A 442 -5.99 -3.07 -16.72
C THR A 442 -6.05 -2.32 -15.39
N THR A 443 -4.97 -2.33 -14.62
CA THR A 443 -4.85 -1.72 -13.28
C THR A 443 -5.92 -2.16 -12.28
N LYS A 444 -6.59 -3.27 -12.53
CA LYS A 444 -7.54 -3.88 -11.60
C LYS A 444 -6.82 -4.34 -10.34
N ARG A 445 -7.50 -4.26 -9.20
CA ARG A 445 -7.00 -4.64 -7.88
C ARG A 445 -7.87 -5.74 -7.33
N TYR A 446 -7.26 -6.80 -6.83
CA TYR A 446 -7.97 -7.97 -6.33
C TYR A 446 -7.60 -8.25 -4.88
N THR A 447 -8.61 -8.61 -4.08
CA THR A 447 -8.42 -9.20 -2.75
C THR A 447 -8.07 -10.68 -2.88
N GLU A 448 -7.68 -11.29 -1.76
CA GLU A 448 -7.50 -12.75 -1.71
C GLU A 448 -8.83 -13.47 -2.00
N GLY A 449 -9.96 -12.90 -1.57
CA GLY A 449 -11.30 -13.43 -1.86
C GLY A 449 -11.63 -13.41 -3.34
N ASP A 450 -11.32 -12.29 -4.03
CA ASP A 450 -11.53 -12.19 -5.48
C ASP A 450 -10.71 -13.22 -6.24
N ILE A 451 -9.43 -13.36 -5.90
CA ILE A 451 -8.56 -14.36 -6.54
C ILE A 451 -9.07 -15.78 -6.28
N ARG A 452 -9.51 -16.08 -5.05
CA ARG A 452 -10.09 -17.39 -4.72
C ARG A 452 -11.35 -17.68 -5.53
N ASN A 453 -12.20 -16.68 -5.74
CA ASN A 453 -13.38 -16.84 -6.59
C ASN A 453 -13.00 -17.19 -8.04
N PHE A 454 -11.96 -16.57 -8.61
CA PHE A 454 -11.47 -16.93 -9.94
C PHE A 454 -10.86 -18.35 -9.98
N VAL A 455 -10.11 -18.75 -8.96
CA VAL A 455 -9.50 -20.09 -8.87
C VAL A 455 -10.55 -21.20 -8.77
N THR A 456 -11.68 -20.92 -8.12
CA THR A 456 -12.76 -21.93 -7.90
C THR A 456 -13.86 -21.91 -8.95
N ALA A 457 -13.87 -20.95 -9.86
CA ALA A 457 -14.88 -20.85 -10.91
C ALA A 457 -14.54 -21.76 -12.11
N ASP A 458 -15.54 -22.44 -12.67
CA ASP A 458 -15.36 -23.37 -13.80
C ASP A 458 -15.01 -22.66 -15.12
N ASP A 459 -15.32 -21.38 -15.21
CA ASP A 459 -15.18 -20.55 -16.41
C ASP A 459 -14.01 -19.57 -16.32
N SER A 460 -13.17 -19.65 -15.30
CA SER A 460 -11.98 -18.82 -15.18
C SER A 460 -10.75 -19.62 -14.77
N LYS A 461 -9.58 -19.06 -15.07
CA LYS A 461 -8.27 -19.61 -14.70
C LYS A 461 -7.33 -18.49 -14.25
N VAL A 462 -6.57 -18.78 -13.22
CA VAL A 462 -5.58 -17.88 -12.66
C VAL A 462 -4.17 -18.44 -12.93
N PHE A 463 -3.43 -17.79 -13.82
CA PHE A 463 -2.05 -18.13 -14.11
C PHE A 463 -1.12 -17.17 -13.39
N SER A 464 -0.15 -17.69 -12.70
CA SER A 464 0.92 -16.92 -12.12
C SER A 464 2.26 -17.52 -12.50
N PHE A 465 3.33 -16.74 -12.37
CA PHE A 465 4.65 -17.28 -12.67
C PHE A 465 5.74 -16.73 -11.75
N SER A 466 6.77 -17.54 -11.53
CA SER A 466 8.05 -17.14 -10.95
C SER A 466 9.14 -17.09 -12.01
N VAL A 467 10.15 -16.26 -11.76
CA VAL A 467 11.34 -16.15 -12.63
C VAL A 467 12.59 -16.32 -11.81
N SER A 468 13.48 -17.21 -12.24
CA SER A 468 14.81 -17.34 -11.70
C SER A 468 15.88 -17.21 -12.79
N ASP A 469 17.08 -16.81 -12.39
CA ASP A 469 18.25 -16.70 -13.25
C ASP A 469 19.52 -17.02 -12.45
N LYS A 470 20.70 -16.96 -13.08
CA LYS A 470 21.99 -17.23 -12.42
C LYS A 470 22.28 -16.36 -11.18
N PHE A 471 21.62 -15.22 -11.03
CA PHE A 471 21.77 -14.34 -9.86
C PHE A 471 20.79 -14.70 -8.72
N GLY A 472 19.71 -15.44 -9.01
CA GLY A 472 18.78 -15.95 -8.03
C GLY A 472 17.30 -15.93 -8.45
N ASP A 473 16.47 -16.34 -7.52
CA ASP A 473 15.01 -16.43 -7.68
C ASP A 473 14.34 -15.09 -7.35
N SER A 474 13.52 -14.62 -8.26
CA SER A 474 12.70 -13.40 -8.10
C SER A 474 11.34 -13.66 -7.44
N GLY A 475 11.01 -14.92 -7.14
CA GLY A 475 9.72 -15.35 -6.60
C GLY A 475 8.56 -15.15 -7.58
N ILE A 476 7.32 -15.19 -7.08
CA ILE A 476 6.14 -14.95 -7.92
C ILE A 476 6.16 -13.49 -8.40
N THR A 477 6.23 -13.33 -9.72
CA THR A 477 6.47 -12.03 -10.38
C THR A 477 5.49 -11.70 -11.48
N GLY A 478 4.57 -12.59 -11.84
CA GLY A 478 3.55 -12.31 -12.84
C GLY A 478 2.20 -12.94 -12.52
N LEU A 479 1.15 -12.38 -13.11
CA LEU A 479 -0.24 -12.79 -12.99
C LEU A 479 -0.98 -12.55 -14.29
N CYS A 480 -1.76 -13.55 -14.73
CA CYS A 480 -2.79 -13.40 -15.76
C CYS A 480 -4.07 -14.10 -15.29
N ILE A 481 -5.21 -13.44 -15.42
CA ILE A 481 -6.53 -14.02 -15.17
C ILE A 481 -7.26 -14.09 -16.48
N ILE A 482 -7.82 -15.26 -16.82
CA ILE A 482 -8.51 -15.52 -18.09
C ILE A 482 -9.90 -16.06 -17.77
N ASN A 483 -10.92 -15.43 -18.34
CA ASN A 483 -12.29 -15.92 -18.32
C ASN A 483 -12.62 -16.61 -19.66
N PHE A 484 -13.15 -17.82 -19.61
CA PHE A 484 -13.47 -18.64 -20.76
C PHE A 484 -14.99 -18.70 -21.02
N ASP A 485 -15.38 -18.44 -22.24
CA ASP A 485 -16.73 -18.75 -22.74
C ASP A 485 -16.63 -19.87 -23.77
N LYS A 486 -16.69 -21.11 -23.29
CA LYS A 486 -16.57 -22.32 -24.12
C LYS A 486 -17.68 -22.40 -25.14
N LYS A 487 -18.89 -21.90 -24.84
CA LYS A 487 -20.05 -21.92 -25.71
C LYS A 487 -19.82 -21.07 -26.97
N ASN A 488 -19.21 -19.90 -26.79
CA ASN A 488 -18.91 -18.98 -27.89
C ASN A 488 -17.46 -19.14 -28.40
N GLN A 489 -16.71 -20.10 -27.89
CA GLN A 489 -15.29 -20.34 -28.21
C GLN A 489 -14.44 -19.08 -28.05
N THR A 490 -14.71 -18.28 -26.99
CA THR A 490 -13.98 -17.05 -26.70
C THR A 490 -13.32 -17.10 -25.33
N ALA A 491 -12.21 -16.38 -25.19
CA ALA A 491 -11.56 -16.12 -23.92
C ALA A 491 -11.34 -14.62 -23.74
N ASN A 492 -11.40 -14.15 -22.51
CA ASN A 492 -11.12 -12.76 -22.16
C ASN A 492 -9.95 -12.70 -21.16
N ILE A 493 -8.87 -12.01 -21.52
CA ILE A 493 -7.79 -11.68 -20.60
C ILE A 493 -8.29 -10.54 -19.71
N ASP A 494 -8.76 -10.88 -18.50
CA ASP A 494 -9.28 -9.94 -17.53
C ASP A 494 -8.16 -9.05 -16.96
N THR A 495 -7.02 -9.65 -16.69
CA THR A 495 -5.84 -8.95 -16.16
C THR A 495 -4.55 -9.62 -16.64
N PHE A 496 -3.56 -8.80 -16.95
CA PHE A 496 -2.19 -9.22 -17.18
C PHE A 496 -1.25 -8.21 -16.51
N LEU A 497 -0.44 -8.67 -15.57
CA LEU A 497 0.51 -7.83 -14.86
C LEU A 497 1.81 -8.56 -14.55
N MET A 498 2.88 -7.78 -14.41
CA MET A 498 4.20 -8.28 -14.13
C MET A 498 4.98 -7.32 -13.21
N SER A 499 5.74 -7.87 -12.28
CA SER A 499 6.59 -7.09 -11.38
C SER A 499 7.62 -6.25 -12.15
N CYS A 500 7.84 -5.00 -11.73
CA CYS A 500 8.82 -4.12 -12.35
C CYS A 500 10.26 -4.69 -12.34
N ARG A 501 10.58 -5.59 -11.41
CA ARG A 501 11.92 -6.21 -11.26
C ARG A 501 12.35 -7.08 -12.44
N ILE A 502 11.41 -7.55 -13.25
CA ILE A 502 11.69 -8.47 -14.37
C ILE A 502 11.37 -7.87 -15.74
N ILE A 503 10.93 -6.61 -15.79
CA ILE A 503 10.68 -5.88 -17.05
C ILE A 503 11.99 -5.81 -17.86
N GLY A 504 11.87 -5.89 -19.20
CA GLY A 504 13.00 -5.78 -20.12
C GLY A 504 13.73 -7.09 -20.39
N ARG A 505 13.19 -8.25 -19.95
CA ARG A 505 13.77 -9.58 -20.18
C ARG A 505 12.98 -10.46 -21.15
N ASN A 506 11.94 -9.89 -21.78
CA ASN A 506 11.03 -10.57 -22.72
C ASN A 506 10.22 -11.74 -22.08
N ILE A 507 10.13 -11.77 -20.75
CA ILE A 507 9.35 -12.77 -20.00
C ILE A 507 7.86 -12.69 -20.38
N GLU A 508 7.35 -11.48 -20.57
CA GLU A 508 5.96 -11.20 -20.94
C GLU A 508 5.58 -11.88 -22.26
N TYR A 509 6.49 -11.95 -23.21
CA TYR A 509 6.25 -12.60 -24.51
C TYR A 509 6.29 -14.12 -24.40
N ALA A 510 7.25 -14.68 -23.66
CA ALA A 510 7.31 -16.11 -23.43
C ALA A 510 6.07 -16.62 -22.67
N PHE A 511 5.59 -15.81 -21.71
CA PHE A 511 4.36 -16.12 -20.99
C PHE A 511 3.10 -16.01 -21.87
N MET A 512 3.03 -14.98 -22.74
CA MET A 512 1.93 -14.86 -23.71
C MET A 512 1.92 -16.02 -24.70
N ASP A 513 3.08 -16.45 -25.23
CA ASP A 513 3.21 -17.61 -26.09
C ASP A 513 2.63 -18.87 -25.43
N TYR A 514 2.94 -19.09 -24.14
CA TYR A 514 2.39 -20.19 -23.35
C TYR A 514 0.88 -20.10 -23.21
N LEU A 515 0.34 -18.93 -22.84
CA LEU A 515 -1.09 -18.72 -22.63
C LEU A 515 -1.90 -18.93 -23.91
N ILE A 516 -1.46 -18.38 -25.04
CA ILE A 516 -2.18 -18.54 -26.31
C ILE A 516 -2.16 -20.01 -26.78
N ASN A 517 -1.04 -20.71 -26.60
CA ASN A 517 -0.98 -22.15 -26.88
C ASN A 517 -1.99 -22.95 -26.03
N LEU A 518 -2.05 -22.66 -24.72
CA LEU A 518 -3.02 -23.28 -23.81
C LEU A 518 -4.46 -22.95 -24.21
N ILE A 519 -4.78 -21.69 -24.51
CA ILE A 519 -6.11 -21.24 -24.96
C ILE A 519 -6.52 -21.97 -26.24
N THR A 520 -5.62 -22.10 -27.21
CA THR A 520 -5.85 -22.82 -28.47
C THR A 520 -6.16 -24.30 -28.22
N ASN A 521 -5.38 -24.95 -27.34
CA ASN A 521 -5.59 -26.36 -26.98
C ASN A 521 -6.93 -26.61 -26.26
N ASN A 522 -7.51 -25.59 -25.62
CA ASN A 522 -8.86 -25.63 -25.05
C ASN A 522 -10.00 -25.35 -26.06
N GLY A 523 -9.70 -25.30 -27.36
CA GLY A 523 -10.70 -25.13 -28.42
C GLY A 523 -11.26 -23.71 -28.56
N ILE A 524 -10.60 -22.73 -27.98
CA ILE A 524 -10.96 -21.32 -28.10
C ILE A 524 -10.41 -20.78 -29.43
N LYS A 525 -11.22 -20.00 -30.12
CA LYS A 525 -10.86 -19.39 -31.42
C LYS A 525 -10.54 -17.90 -31.33
N ARG A 526 -11.07 -17.23 -30.34
CA ARG A 526 -10.98 -15.77 -30.20
C ARG A 526 -10.61 -15.36 -28.79
N VAL A 527 -9.63 -14.47 -28.65
CA VAL A 527 -9.18 -13.90 -27.39
C VAL A 527 -9.43 -12.39 -27.41
N THR A 528 -10.04 -11.86 -26.36
CA THR A 528 -10.22 -10.42 -26.15
C THR A 528 -9.37 -9.95 -24.99
N ALA A 529 -8.93 -8.70 -25.05
CA ALA A 529 -8.11 -8.09 -24.01
C ALA A 529 -8.32 -6.58 -23.96
N LYS A 530 -7.95 -5.96 -22.82
CA LYS A 530 -8.04 -4.50 -22.64
C LYS A 530 -6.74 -3.91 -22.14
N TYR A 531 -6.44 -2.72 -22.61
CA TYR A 531 -5.46 -1.83 -22.01
C TYR A 531 -6.17 -0.58 -21.49
N ILE A 532 -5.94 -0.23 -20.22
CA ILE A 532 -6.48 0.96 -19.55
C ILE A 532 -5.30 1.84 -19.19
N LYS A 533 -5.19 3.00 -19.87
CA LYS A 533 -4.10 3.95 -19.69
C LYS A 533 -4.08 4.55 -18.28
N THR A 534 -2.89 4.59 -17.71
CA THR A 534 -2.57 5.40 -16.51
C THR A 534 -1.24 6.14 -16.75
N HIS A 535 -0.94 7.13 -15.91
CA HIS A 535 0.36 7.82 -15.97
C HIS A 535 1.57 6.93 -15.65
N LYS A 536 1.34 5.68 -15.18
CA LYS A 536 2.41 4.75 -14.77
C LYS A 536 2.64 3.60 -15.73
N ASN A 537 1.68 3.25 -16.59
CA ASN A 537 1.75 2.07 -17.46
C ASN A 537 1.91 2.41 -18.95
N GLU A 538 2.25 3.65 -19.29
CA GLU A 538 2.44 4.10 -20.68
C GLU A 538 3.45 3.24 -21.46
N GLN A 539 4.49 2.74 -20.80
CA GLN A 539 5.52 1.90 -21.41
C GLN A 539 5.00 0.58 -21.97
N VAL A 540 3.83 0.11 -21.51
CA VAL A 540 3.23 -1.17 -21.95
C VAL A 540 2.00 -0.98 -22.83
N LYS A 541 1.74 0.23 -23.28
CA LYS A 541 0.56 0.57 -24.10
C LYS A 541 0.44 -0.24 -25.40
N ASP A 542 1.58 -0.64 -25.99
CA ASP A 542 1.67 -1.35 -27.26
C ASP A 542 1.98 -2.85 -27.05
N PHE A 543 1.77 -3.39 -25.84
CA PHE A 543 2.07 -4.79 -25.52
C PHE A 543 1.22 -5.74 -26.36
N TYR A 544 -0.10 -5.53 -26.43
CA TYR A 544 -0.99 -6.37 -27.22
C TYR A 544 -0.75 -6.24 -28.72
N ASP A 545 -0.44 -5.03 -29.22
CA ASP A 545 -0.04 -4.83 -30.62
C ASP A 545 1.20 -5.68 -30.96
N LYS A 546 2.20 -5.70 -30.07
CA LYS A 546 3.40 -6.53 -30.23
C LYS A 546 3.11 -8.03 -30.13
N CYS A 547 2.02 -8.43 -29.51
CA CYS A 547 1.55 -9.82 -29.40
C CYS A 547 0.52 -10.19 -30.49
N SER A 548 0.48 -9.47 -31.61
CA SER A 548 -0.39 -9.73 -32.76
C SER A 548 -1.90 -9.56 -32.52
N PHE A 549 -2.29 -8.88 -31.43
CA PHE A 549 -3.69 -8.51 -31.21
C PHE A 549 -4.07 -7.32 -32.09
N LEU A 550 -5.29 -7.32 -32.61
CA LEU A 550 -5.86 -6.24 -33.39
C LEU A 550 -6.55 -5.23 -32.47
N LEU A 551 -6.26 -3.95 -32.63
CA LEU A 551 -6.95 -2.89 -31.94
C LEU A 551 -8.35 -2.68 -32.55
N ILE A 552 -9.41 -2.95 -31.77
CA ILE A 552 -10.80 -2.84 -32.21
C ILE A 552 -11.37 -1.45 -31.90
N LYS A 553 -11.04 -0.93 -30.72
CA LYS A 553 -11.55 0.36 -30.28
C LYS A 553 -10.52 1.07 -29.40
N SER A 554 -10.44 2.39 -29.55
CA SER A 554 -9.65 3.25 -28.65
C SER A 554 -10.50 4.45 -28.28
N ASP A 555 -10.83 4.58 -26.99
CA ASP A 555 -11.66 5.67 -26.48
C ASP A 555 -11.26 6.00 -25.03
N ASN A 556 -11.12 7.30 -24.70
CA ASN A 556 -10.84 7.80 -23.36
C ASN A 556 -9.70 7.07 -22.61
N GLY A 557 -8.63 6.68 -23.34
CA GLY A 557 -7.50 5.97 -22.75
C GLY A 557 -7.72 4.46 -22.53
N ILE A 558 -8.85 3.93 -22.97
CA ILE A 558 -9.16 2.50 -22.99
C ILE A 558 -8.97 2.00 -24.41
N ARG A 559 -8.22 0.91 -24.58
CA ARG A 559 -8.02 0.20 -25.84
C ARG A 559 -8.57 -1.21 -25.71
N ASP A 560 -9.50 -1.58 -26.58
CA ASP A 560 -10.05 -2.94 -26.69
C ASP A 560 -9.33 -3.67 -27.81
N TYR A 561 -8.85 -4.86 -27.52
CA TYR A 561 -8.09 -5.70 -28.43
C TYR A 561 -8.76 -7.05 -28.66
N GLU A 562 -8.53 -7.61 -29.83
CA GLU A 562 -8.99 -8.95 -30.23
C GLU A 562 -7.88 -9.71 -30.96
N LEU A 563 -7.83 -11.02 -30.77
CA LEU A 563 -6.94 -11.93 -31.48
C LEU A 563 -7.70 -13.17 -31.91
N PHE A 564 -7.62 -13.53 -33.20
CA PHE A 564 -7.95 -14.89 -33.67
C PHE A 564 -6.72 -15.77 -33.47
N VAL A 565 -6.87 -16.88 -32.71
CA VAL A 565 -5.71 -17.68 -32.29
C VAL A 565 -4.89 -18.23 -33.45
N ASP A 566 -5.52 -18.48 -34.61
CA ASP A 566 -4.86 -18.95 -35.83
C ASP A 566 -3.95 -17.88 -36.45
N GLU A 567 -4.14 -16.60 -36.12
CA GLU A 567 -3.34 -15.47 -36.59
C GLU A 567 -2.17 -15.13 -35.65
N TYR A 568 -2.10 -15.81 -34.51
CA TYR A 568 -1.06 -15.55 -33.53
C TYR A 568 0.33 -15.94 -34.04
N LYS A 569 1.28 -15.02 -33.87
CA LYS A 569 2.70 -15.23 -34.24
C LYS A 569 3.56 -15.34 -32.98
N PRO A 570 3.90 -16.56 -32.53
CA PRO A 570 4.71 -16.75 -31.33
C PRO A 570 6.07 -16.07 -31.45
N LYS A 571 6.52 -15.44 -30.38
CA LYS A 571 7.86 -14.79 -30.32
C LYS A 571 9.02 -15.78 -30.20
N LYS A 572 8.74 -16.99 -29.67
CA LYS A 572 9.71 -18.10 -29.53
C LYS A 572 11.04 -17.68 -28.90
N ILE A 573 10.97 -17.11 -27.70
CA ILE A 573 12.13 -16.61 -26.96
C ILE A 573 13.01 -17.79 -26.51
N LYS A 574 14.10 -18.08 -27.25
CA LYS A 574 14.91 -19.29 -27.10
C LYS A 574 15.76 -19.35 -25.82
N TYR A 575 16.06 -18.20 -25.20
CA TYR A 575 16.89 -18.13 -24.00
C TYR A 575 16.09 -18.18 -22.69
N ILE A 576 14.79 -18.44 -22.76
CA ILE A 576 13.93 -18.62 -21.61
C ILE A 576 13.45 -20.08 -21.59
N GLU A 577 13.82 -20.80 -20.55
CA GLU A 577 13.31 -22.14 -20.25
C GLU A 577 11.93 -21.99 -19.59
N VAL A 578 10.88 -22.54 -20.21
CA VAL A 578 9.50 -22.48 -19.68
C VAL A 578 9.13 -23.79 -19.06
N ASN A 579 8.76 -23.77 -17.77
CA ASN A 579 8.43 -24.95 -16.96
C ASN A 579 7.02 -24.80 -16.35
N ASN A 580 6.32 -25.93 -16.19
CA ASN A 580 5.08 -25.97 -15.42
C ASN A 580 5.40 -26.22 -13.96
N GLY A 581 4.94 -25.34 -13.06
CA GLY A 581 4.96 -25.53 -11.61
C GLY A 581 3.95 -26.62 -11.20
N LYS A 582 4.32 -27.40 -10.21
CA LYS A 582 3.41 -28.38 -9.60
C LYS A 582 2.60 -27.76 -8.50
#